data_fefd7b66c24e767aeb510acf9303db21
#
_entry.id   fefd7b66c24e767aeb510acf9303db21
#
_cell.length_a   1.000
_cell.length_b   1.000
_cell.length_c   1.000
_cell.angle_alpha   90.00
_cell.angle_beta   90.00
_cell.angle_gamma   90.00
#
_symmetry.space_group_name_H-M   'P 1'
#
loop_
_entity.id
_entity.type
_entity.pdbx_description
1 polymer ?
#
loop_
_entity_poly.entity_id
_entity_poly.type
_entity_poly.pdbx_seq_one_letter_code
_entity_poly.pdbx_strand_id
1 'polypeptide(L)'
;MDKEILRKWLECGYVFNGELFPTEEGTPQGGIISPTLANMALDGLQDLLEKSVKKYQVNYKKIVPKIHLVRYADDFIVTAKDKETIEQVILPLVRKFLAERGLTLSEEKTKITHINEGFDFLGFNIRKFRNNTLLTTPSKDAQKRFCEKIRKTIEANKCVKQKSLIMMLNPIIKGWGNYYKYGTSANVFHRICLLYTSD
;
A
#
# COMPACT_ATOMS: atom_id res chain seq x y z
N MET A 1 -12.37 -14.27 -21.34
CA MET A 1 -13.51 -13.62 -20.65
C MET A 1 -14.36 -12.94 -21.71
N ASP A 2 -15.67 -13.15 -21.67
CA ASP A 2 -16.62 -12.55 -22.60
C ASP A 2 -16.71 -11.03 -22.35
N LYS A 3 -16.40 -10.23 -23.36
CA LYS A 3 -16.36 -8.77 -23.26
C LYS A 3 -17.75 -8.15 -23.05
N GLU A 4 -18.78 -8.76 -23.63
CA GLU A 4 -20.16 -8.28 -23.47
C GLU A 4 -20.68 -8.50 -22.06
N ILE A 5 -20.41 -9.67 -21.47
CA ILE A 5 -20.77 -9.98 -20.09
C ILE A 5 -20.01 -9.04 -19.14
N LEU A 6 -18.72 -8.83 -19.37
CA LEU A 6 -17.93 -7.90 -18.55
C LEU A 6 -18.48 -6.48 -18.62
N ARG A 7 -18.84 -6.00 -19.82
CA ARG A 7 -19.42 -4.68 -20.00
C ARG A 7 -20.72 -4.54 -19.21
N LYS A 8 -21.63 -5.52 -19.31
CA LYS A 8 -22.88 -5.55 -18.54
C LYS A 8 -22.64 -5.50 -17.03
N TRP A 9 -21.61 -6.19 -16.53
CA TRP A 9 -21.25 -6.12 -15.11
C TRP A 9 -20.74 -4.74 -14.68
N LEU A 10 -19.99 -4.06 -15.53
CA LEU A 10 -19.49 -2.71 -15.25
C LEU A 10 -20.61 -1.65 -15.32
N GLU A 11 -21.56 -1.84 -16.21
CA GLU A 11 -22.69 -0.92 -16.44
C GLU A 11 -23.89 -1.16 -15.51
N CYS A 12 -23.96 -2.29 -14.79
CA CYS A 12 -25.15 -2.66 -14.00
C CYS A 12 -25.40 -1.77 -12.76
N GLY A 13 -24.46 -0.91 -12.39
CA GLY A 13 -24.59 -0.08 -11.20
C GLY A 13 -24.40 -0.85 -9.89
N TYR A 14 -24.76 -0.22 -8.79
CA TYR A 14 -24.75 -0.82 -7.46
C TYR A 14 -26.00 -0.43 -6.66
N VAL A 15 -26.42 -1.33 -5.76
CA VAL A 15 -27.56 -1.09 -4.88
C VAL A 15 -27.07 -0.62 -3.52
N PHE A 16 -27.56 0.52 -3.07
CA PHE A 16 -27.29 1.05 -1.74
C PHE A 16 -28.60 1.45 -1.06
N ASN A 17 -28.87 0.95 0.14
CA ASN A 17 -30.15 1.15 0.86
C ASN A 17 -31.42 0.80 0.07
N GLY A 18 -31.34 -0.15 -0.85
CA GLY A 18 -32.47 -0.57 -1.68
C GLY A 18 -32.70 0.25 -2.96
N GLU A 19 -31.88 1.26 -3.20
CA GLU A 19 -31.90 2.09 -4.42
C GLU A 19 -30.75 1.72 -5.35
N LEU A 20 -31.01 1.74 -6.67
CA LEU A 20 -30.00 1.45 -7.69
C LEU A 20 -29.30 2.75 -8.13
N PHE A 21 -28.00 2.77 -7.99
CA PHE A 21 -27.14 3.88 -8.45
C PHE A 21 -26.35 3.42 -9.69
N PRO A 22 -26.33 4.22 -10.77
CA PRO A 22 -25.53 3.92 -11.96
C PRO A 22 -24.03 4.04 -11.65
N THR A 23 -23.23 3.22 -12.31
CA THR A 23 -21.78 3.36 -12.30
C THR A 23 -21.38 4.20 -13.50
N GLU A 24 -20.92 5.43 -13.28
CA GLU A 24 -20.50 6.35 -14.34
C GLU A 24 -19.09 6.00 -14.85
N GLU A 25 -18.17 5.65 -13.93
CA GLU A 25 -16.80 5.25 -14.25
C GLU A 25 -16.28 4.15 -13.31
N GLY A 26 -15.45 3.26 -13.83
CA GLY A 26 -14.75 2.23 -13.06
C GLY A 26 -15.66 1.10 -12.56
N THR A 27 -15.40 0.62 -11.36
CA THR A 27 -16.20 -0.40 -10.66
C THR A 27 -16.68 0.13 -9.32
N PRO A 28 -17.88 -0.25 -8.84
CA PRO A 28 -18.35 0.19 -7.54
C PRO A 28 -17.37 -0.22 -6.44
N GLN A 29 -17.15 0.70 -5.50
CA GLN A 29 -16.25 0.43 -4.36
C GLN A 29 -16.80 -0.73 -3.53
N GLY A 30 -15.96 -1.75 -3.28
CA GLY A 30 -16.36 -2.97 -2.57
C GLY A 30 -16.96 -4.07 -3.46
N GLY A 31 -17.01 -3.87 -4.79
CA GLY A 31 -17.43 -4.91 -5.73
C GLY A 31 -16.50 -6.14 -5.68
N ILE A 32 -17.09 -7.34 -5.68
CA ILE A 32 -16.35 -8.62 -5.56
C ILE A 32 -15.31 -8.78 -6.67
N ILE A 33 -15.61 -8.34 -7.88
CA ILE A 33 -14.73 -8.47 -9.07
C ILE A 33 -13.70 -7.34 -9.19
N SER A 34 -13.89 -6.21 -8.50
CA SER A 34 -13.06 -5.02 -8.63
C SER A 34 -11.55 -5.29 -8.41
N PRO A 35 -11.12 -6.08 -7.40
CA PRO A 35 -9.71 -6.39 -7.22
C PRO A 35 -9.11 -7.20 -8.38
N THR A 36 -9.90 -8.11 -8.97
CA THR A 36 -9.47 -8.92 -10.12
C THR A 36 -9.30 -8.05 -11.35
N LEU A 37 -10.25 -7.15 -11.63
CA LEU A 37 -10.17 -6.23 -12.76
C LEU A 37 -9.02 -5.24 -12.60
N ALA A 38 -8.80 -4.71 -11.41
CA ALA A 38 -7.65 -3.85 -11.12
C ALA A 38 -6.32 -4.59 -11.37
N ASN A 39 -6.22 -5.85 -10.94
CA ASN A 39 -5.06 -6.68 -11.21
C ASN A 39 -4.84 -6.91 -12.71
N MET A 40 -5.90 -7.19 -13.47
CA MET A 40 -5.83 -7.37 -14.92
C MET A 40 -5.43 -6.06 -15.64
N ALA A 41 -5.95 -4.91 -15.20
CA ALA A 41 -5.60 -3.62 -15.78
C ALA A 41 -4.12 -3.25 -15.57
N LEU A 42 -3.53 -3.66 -14.45
CA LEU A 42 -2.12 -3.39 -14.11
C LEU A 42 -1.17 -4.54 -14.51
N ASP A 43 -1.70 -5.60 -15.12
CA ASP A 43 -0.87 -6.70 -15.61
C ASP A 43 0.05 -6.24 -16.74
N GLY A 44 1.28 -6.76 -16.76
CA GLY A 44 2.33 -6.38 -17.72
C GLY A 44 3.12 -5.10 -17.35
N LEU A 45 2.73 -4.33 -16.32
CA LEU A 45 3.48 -3.14 -15.90
C LEU A 45 4.90 -3.49 -15.45
N GLN A 46 5.08 -4.57 -14.69
CA GLN A 46 6.39 -5.04 -14.26
C GLN A 46 7.29 -5.39 -15.44
N ASP A 47 6.78 -6.18 -16.38
CA ASP A 47 7.49 -6.59 -17.59
C ASP A 47 7.90 -5.38 -18.45
N LEU A 48 7.00 -4.40 -18.57
CA LEU A 48 7.28 -3.16 -19.27
C LEU A 48 8.46 -2.43 -18.65
N LEU A 49 8.45 -2.25 -17.34
CA LEU A 49 9.51 -1.53 -16.61
C LEU A 49 10.84 -2.27 -16.65
N GLU A 50 10.85 -3.58 -16.48
CA GLU A 50 12.07 -4.38 -16.53
C GLU A 50 12.71 -4.41 -17.94
N LYS A 51 11.89 -4.39 -19.00
CA LYS A 51 12.36 -4.36 -20.39
C LYS A 51 12.77 -2.96 -20.87
N SER A 52 12.24 -1.91 -20.28
CA SER A 52 12.46 -0.53 -20.72
C SER A 52 13.88 -0.02 -20.47
N VAL A 53 14.55 -0.58 -19.47
CA VAL A 53 15.90 -0.15 -19.11
C VAL A 53 16.92 -1.05 -19.76
N LYS A 54 17.52 -0.53 -20.84
CA LYS A 54 18.58 -1.25 -21.58
C LYS A 54 19.83 -1.40 -20.69
N LYS A 55 20.40 -2.61 -20.75
CA LYS A 55 21.75 -2.85 -20.21
C LYS A 55 22.73 -1.96 -20.95
N TYR A 56 23.47 -1.14 -20.25
CA TYR A 56 24.52 -0.31 -20.86
C TYR A 56 25.90 -0.68 -20.28
N GLN A 57 26.93 -0.41 -21.05
CA GLN A 57 28.31 -0.74 -20.69
C GLN A 57 29.09 0.55 -20.45
N VAL A 58 29.66 0.68 -19.26
CA VAL A 58 30.56 1.77 -18.92
C VAL A 58 31.88 1.17 -18.45
N ASN A 59 33.01 1.56 -19.05
CA ASN A 59 34.35 1.08 -18.69
C ASN A 59 34.44 -0.45 -18.57
N TYR A 60 33.98 -1.17 -19.61
CA TYR A 60 33.94 -2.64 -19.68
C TYR A 60 33.06 -3.33 -18.60
N LYS A 61 32.40 -2.59 -17.73
CA LYS A 61 31.44 -3.13 -16.77
C LYS A 61 30.03 -3.04 -17.33
N LYS A 62 29.35 -4.19 -17.40
CA LYS A 62 27.95 -4.28 -17.79
C LYS A 62 27.09 -3.79 -16.64
N ILE A 63 26.47 -2.63 -16.78
CA ILE A 63 25.56 -2.08 -15.78
C ILE A 63 24.15 -2.53 -16.17
N VAL A 64 23.53 -3.27 -15.29
CA VAL A 64 22.10 -3.63 -15.38
C VAL A 64 21.39 -2.73 -14.36
N PRO A 65 20.64 -1.73 -14.81
CA PRO A 65 19.82 -0.97 -13.89
C PRO A 65 18.83 -1.91 -13.20
N LYS A 66 18.90 -1.96 -11.88
CA LYS A 66 17.98 -2.77 -11.07
C LYS A 66 16.72 -1.94 -10.86
N ILE A 67 15.71 -2.21 -11.68
CA ILE A 67 14.36 -1.68 -11.46
C ILE A 67 13.52 -2.82 -10.90
N HIS A 68 12.88 -2.57 -9.77
CA HIS A 68 11.96 -3.52 -9.16
C HIS A 68 10.64 -2.83 -8.91
N LEU A 69 9.56 -3.49 -9.33
CA LEU A 69 8.19 -3.11 -9.00
C LEU A 69 7.70 -4.03 -7.88
N VAL A 70 7.17 -3.44 -6.82
CA VAL A 70 6.41 -4.14 -5.78
C VAL A 70 5.01 -3.58 -5.81
N ARG A 71 4.01 -4.43 -6.04
CA ARG A 71 2.61 -4.03 -6.19
C ARG A 71 1.71 -4.79 -5.21
N TYR A 72 0.78 -4.08 -4.65
CA TYR A 72 -0.32 -4.64 -3.86
C TYR A 72 -1.62 -3.92 -4.25
N ALA A 73 -2.48 -4.62 -4.98
CA ALA A 73 -3.68 -4.06 -5.61
C ALA A 73 -3.34 -2.86 -6.51
N ASP A 74 -3.86 -1.69 -6.20
CA ASP A 74 -3.62 -0.40 -6.87
C ASP A 74 -2.40 0.36 -6.32
N ASP A 75 -1.93 0.00 -5.13
CA ASP A 75 -0.72 0.58 -4.55
C ASP A 75 0.54 -0.10 -5.12
N PHE A 76 1.52 0.68 -5.55
CA PHE A 76 2.80 0.13 -6.01
C PHE A 76 3.98 1.03 -5.70
N ILE A 77 5.15 0.40 -5.60
CA ILE A 77 6.45 1.06 -5.45
C ILE A 77 7.34 0.63 -6.60
N VAL A 78 8.05 1.59 -7.16
CA VAL A 78 9.14 1.31 -8.11
C VAL A 78 10.45 1.78 -7.51
N THR A 79 11.42 0.88 -7.44
CA THR A 79 12.77 1.22 -6.98
C THR A 79 13.73 1.29 -8.16
N ALA A 80 14.59 2.30 -8.16
CA ALA A 80 15.66 2.46 -9.13
C ALA A 80 16.95 2.94 -8.45
N LYS A 81 18.04 2.96 -9.21
CA LYS A 81 19.35 3.34 -8.69
C LYS A 81 19.45 4.84 -8.40
N ASP A 82 18.84 5.66 -9.23
CA ASP A 82 18.94 7.13 -9.20
C ASP A 82 17.58 7.78 -9.50
N LYS A 83 17.46 9.04 -9.07
CA LYS A 83 16.25 9.84 -9.23
C LYS A 83 15.97 10.15 -10.71
N GLU A 84 17.01 10.40 -11.49
CA GLU A 84 16.89 10.74 -12.90
C GLU A 84 16.24 9.60 -13.70
N THR A 85 16.64 8.36 -13.44
CA THR A 85 15.98 7.18 -14.04
C THR A 85 14.49 7.12 -13.71
N ILE A 86 14.12 7.47 -12.48
CA ILE A 86 12.69 7.49 -12.10
C ILE A 86 11.94 8.59 -12.85
N GLU A 87 12.48 9.80 -12.89
CA GLU A 87 11.80 10.97 -13.48
C GLU A 87 11.73 10.90 -15.01
N GLN A 88 12.83 10.51 -15.65
CA GLN A 88 12.96 10.59 -17.11
C GLN A 88 12.51 9.31 -17.84
N VAL A 89 12.57 8.16 -17.19
CA VAL A 89 12.28 6.88 -17.83
C VAL A 89 11.04 6.22 -17.22
N ILE A 90 11.05 6.00 -15.90
CA ILE A 90 10.01 5.20 -15.24
C ILE A 90 8.67 5.94 -15.23
N LEU A 91 8.66 7.17 -14.76
CA LEU A 91 7.42 7.95 -14.60
C LEU A 91 6.67 8.18 -15.91
N PRO A 92 7.33 8.57 -17.03
CA PRO A 92 6.67 8.67 -18.34
C PRO A 92 6.12 7.33 -18.84
N LEU A 93 6.85 6.23 -18.63
CA LEU A 93 6.39 4.90 -19.02
C LEU A 93 5.16 4.44 -18.24
N VAL A 94 5.17 4.66 -16.93
CA VAL A 94 4.02 4.34 -16.06
C VAL A 94 2.80 5.17 -16.47
N ARG A 95 2.98 6.48 -16.68
CA ARG A 95 1.88 7.35 -17.14
C ARG A 95 1.30 6.89 -18.48
N LYS A 96 2.16 6.56 -19.45
CA LYS A 96 1.72 6.05 -20.74
C LYS A 96 0.96 4.73 -20.61
N PHE A 97 1.51 3.78 -19.83
CA PHE A 97 0.89 2.49 -19.58
C PHE A 97 -0.50 2.61 -18.96
N LEU A 98 -0.64 3.51 -17.99
CA LEU A 98 -1.93 3.78 -17.32
C LEU A 98 -2.91 4.48 -18.28
N ALA A 99 -2.46 5.49 -19.03
CA ALA A 99 -3.30 6.23 -19.97
C ALA A 99 -3.89 5.32 -21.07
N GLU A 100 -3.12 4.35 -21.58
CA GLU A 100 -3.60 3.36 -22.55
C GLU A 100 -4.76 2.49 -22.01
N ARG A 101 -4.95 2.48 -20.69
CA ARG A 101 -5.98 1.71 -19.97
C ARG A 101 -7.08 2.60 -19.34
N GLY A 102 -7.09 3.89 -19.69
CA GLY A 102 -8.02 4.86 -19.12
C GLY A 102 -7.76 5.17 -17.64
N LEU A 103 -6.54 4.87 -17.13
CA LEU A 103 -6.17 5.13 -15.75
C LEU A 103 -5.21 6.32 -15.67
N THR A 104 -5.28 7.04 -14.55
CA THR A 104 -4.40 8.18 -14.27
C THR A 104 -3.61 7.96 -13.00
N LEU A 105 -2.37 8.44 -12.98
CA LEU A 105 -1.53 8.43 -11.78
C LEU A 105 -1.94 9.60 -10.87
N SER A 106 -2.23 9.33 -9.59
CA SER A 106 -2.52 10.40 -8.63
C SER A 106 -1.26 11.18 -8.29
N GLU A 107 -1.20 12.44 -8.73
CA GLU A 107 -0.05 13.32 -8.46
C GLU A 107 0.13 13.59 -6.95
N GLU A 108 -0.95 13.71 -6.19
CA GLU A 108 -0.89 13.94 -4.74
C GLU A 108 -0.28 12.77 -3.96
N LYS A 109 -0.56 11.54 -4.42
CA LYS A 109 -0.09 10.31 -3.77
C LYS A 109 1.26 9.84 -4.29
N THR A 110 1.65 10.26 -5.50
CA THR A 110 2.91 9.84 -6.14
C THR A 110 4.06 10.69 -5.62
N LYS A 111 5.01 10.04 -4.96
CA LYS A 111 6.18 10.71 -4.38
C LYS A 111 7.46 10.00 -4.77
N ILE A 112 8.46 10.77 -5.19
CA ILE A 112 9.83 10.27 -5.37
C ILE A 112 10.58 10.59 -4.09
N THR A 113 11.05 9.55 -3.41
CA THR A 113 11.69 9.68 -2.09
C THR A 113 12.99 8.90 -2.07
N HIS A 114 14.03 9.48 -1.47
CA HIS A 114 15.28 8.76 -1.25
C HIS A 114 15.14 7.78 -0.09
N ILE A 115 15.70 6.57 -0.22
CA ILE A 115 15.55 5.49 0.77
C ILE A 115 16.05 5.87 2.18
N ASN A 116 16.99 6.82 2.29
CA ASN A 116 17.46 7.33 3.58
C ASN A 116 16.45 8.26 4.28
N GLU A 117 15.54 8.88 3.53
CA GLU A 117 14.42 9.65 4.10
C GLU A 117 13.33 8.71 4.58
N GLY A 118 13.16 7.59 3.87
CA GLY A 118 12.14 6.60 4.13
C GLY A 118 10.78 6.96 3.52
N PHE A 119 9.95 5.96 3.35
CA PHE A 119 8.59 6.09 2.82
C PHE A 119 7.66 5.09 3.49
N ASP A 120 6.37 5.39 3.48
CA ASP A 120 5.34 4.53 4.01
C ASP A 120 4.70 3.70 2.90
N PHE A 121 4.57 2.38 3.13
CA PHE A 121 3.90 1.46 2.23
C PHE A 121 3.19 0.38 3.03
N LEU A 122 1.89 0.17 2.74
CA LEU A 122 1.04 -0.82 3.42
C LEU A 122 1.12 -0.73 4.96
N GLY A 123 1.19 0.48 5.49
CA GLY A 123 1.28 0.72 6.93
C GLY A 123 2.67 0.50 7.54
N PHE A 124 3.66 0.12 6.76
CA PHE A 124 5.06 0.07 7.17
C PHE A 124 5.82 1.30 6.70
N ASN A 125 6.74 1.80 7.54
CA ASN A 125 7.78 2.73 7.15
C ASN A 125 9.04 1.96 6.79
N ILE A 126 9.54 2.15 5.58
CA ILE A 126 10.74 1.50 5.05
C ILE A 126 11.82 2.57 4.93
N ARG A 127 12.93 2.40 5.65
CA ARG A 127 13.98 3.38 5.71
C ARG A 127 15.36 2.76 5.85
N LYS A 128 16.35 3.32 5.13
CA LYS A 128 17.75 2.96 5.27
C LYS A 128 18.47 3.96 6.17
N PHE A 129 19.17 3.46 7.18
CA PHE A 129 19.91 4.26 8.15
C PHE A 129 21.40 4.39 7.78
N ARG A 130 22.10 5.32 8.45
CA ARG A 130 23.52 5.62 8.18
C ARG A 130 24.46 4.42 8.30
N ASN A 131 24.15 3.47 9.17
CA ASN A 131 24.88 2.21 9.32
C ASN A 131 24.60 1.19 8.19
N ASN A 132 24.00 1.63 7.10
CA ASN A 132 23.59 0.81 5.95
C ASN A 132 22.50 -0.23 6.24
N THR A 133 21.84 -0.18 7.41
CA THR A 133 20.77 -1.08 7.80
C THR A 133 19.44 -0.61 7.25
N LEU A 134 18.73 -1.48 6.55
CA LEU A 134 17.35 -1.26 6.11
C LEU A 134 16.41 -1.73 7.22
N LEU A 135 15.57 -0.84 7.72
CA LEU A 135 14.55 -1.17 8.71
C LEU A 135 13.15 -0.98 8.12
N THR A 136 12.28 -1.92 8.47
CA THR A 136 10.86 -1.90 8.14
C THR A 136 10.10 -1.88 9.46
N THR A 137 9.51 -0.73 9.80
CA THR A 137 8.82 -0.52 11.08
C THR A 137 7.36 -0.13 10.83
N PRO A 138 6.42 -0.31 11.79
CA PRO A 138 5.09 0.25 11.67
C PRO A 138 5.15 1.76 11.42
N SER A 139 4.40 2.27 10.44
CA SER A 139 4.36 3.71 10.14
C SER A 139 3.77 4.51 11.30
N LYS A 140 4.12 5.81 11.39
CA LYS A 140 3.58 6.69 12.45
C LYS A 140 2.04 6.74 12.42
N ASP A 141 1.46 6.79 11.22
CA ASP A 141 0.02 6.81 11.04
C ASP A 141 -0.64 5.49 11.46
N ALA A 142 -0.01 4.35 11.17
CA ALA A 142 -0.49 3.06 11.63
C ALA A 142 -0.46 2.94 13.16
N GLN A 143 0.60 3.42 13.80
CA GLN A 143 0.71 3.48 15.26
C GLN A 143 -0.37 4.39 15.87
N LYS A 144 -0.56 5.60 15.31
CA LYS A 144 -1.58 6.55 15.75
C LYS A 144 -2.98 5.95 15.65
N ARG A 145 -3.34 5.39 14.50
CA ARG A 145 -4.65 4.72 14.29
C ARG A 145 -4.88 3.57 15.27
N PHE A 146 -3.85 2.79 15.55
CA PHE A 146 -3.95 1.71 16.53
C PHE A 146 -4.22 2.24 17.95
N CYS A 147 -3.43 3.22 18.39
CA CYS A 147 -3.63 3.86 19.70
C CYS A 147 -5.02 4.50 19.83
N GLU A 148 -5.49 5.20 18.79
CA GLU A 148 -6.83 5.77 18.75
C GLU A 148 -7.93 4.70 18.84
N LYS A 149 -7.75 3.57 18.14
CA LYS A 149 -8.70 2.46 18.19
C LYS A 149 -8.79 1.86 19.60
N ILE A 150 -7.65 1.63 20.26
CA ILE A 150 -7.61 1.15 21.64
C ILE A 150 -8.32 2.14 22.57
N ARG A 151 -7.95 3.43 22.49
CA ARG A 151 -8.56 4.50 23.31
C ARG A 151 -10.09 4.54 23.14
N LYS A 152 -10.57 4.60 21.91
CA LYS A 152 -12.01 4.61 21.62
C LYS A 152 -12.72 3.37 22.16
N THR A 153 -12.08 2.20 22.09
CA THR A 153 -12.66 0.96 22.62
C THR A 153 -12.77 1.03 24.14
N ILE A 154 -11.77 1.55 24.84
CA ILE A 154 -11.79 1.72 26.30
C ILE A 154 -12.84 2.77 26.70
N GLU A 155 -12.84 3.93 26.05
CA GLU A 155 -13.77 5.04 26.35
C GLU A 155 -15.23 4.63 26.17
N ALA A 156 -15.55 3.88 25.10
CA ALA A 156 -16.91 3.40 24.84
C ALA A 156 -17.37 2.29 25.82
N ASN A 157 -16.44 1.68 26.56
CA ASN A 157 -16.73 0.52 27.39
C ASN A 157 -16.28 0.69 28.86
N LYS A 158 -16.28 1.92 29.40
CA LYS A 158 -15.85 2.22 30.78
C LYS A 158 -16.63 1.47 31.88
N CYS A 159 -17.89 1.16 31.62
CA CYS A 159 -18.79 0.51 32.58
C CYS A 159 -18.86 -1.01 32.45
N VAL A 160 -18.14 -1.63 31.51
CA VAL A 160 -18.17 -3.09 31.31
C VAL A 160 -17.23 -3.79 32.30
N LYS A 161 -17.52 -5.07 32.60
CA LYS A 161 -16.63 -5.89 33.41
C LYS A 161 -15.26 -6.01 32.77
N GLN A 162 -14.20 -6.00 33.58
CA GLN A 162 -12.79 -6.11 33.11
C GLN A 162 -12.58 -7.26 32.10
N LYS A 163 -13.15 -8.44 32.40
CA LYS A 163 -13.07 -9.60 31.50
C LYS A 163 -13.62 -9.31 30.10
N SER A 164 -14.74 -8.61 30.01
CA SER A 164 -15.37 -8.27 28.73
C SER A 164 -14.52 -7.24 27.96
N LEU A 165 -13.94 -6.27 28.64
CA LEU A 165 -13.02 -5.30 28.02
C LEU A 165 -11.77 -5.99 27.45
N ILE A 166 -11.16 -6.92 28.20
CA ILE A 166 -10.02 -7.70 27.74
C ILE A 166 -10.39 -8.53 26.50
N MET A 167 -11.58 -9.14 26.48
CA MET A 167 -12.06 -9.90 25.30
C MET A 167 -12.23 -9.01 24.06
N MET A 168 -12.62 -7.73 24.22
CA MET A 168 -12.73 -6.77 23.11
C MET A 168 -11.38 -6.27 22.63
N LEU A 169 -10.42 -6.05 23.51
CA LEU A 169 -9.09 -5.53 23.19
C LEU A 169 -8.18 -6.59 22.56
N ASN A 170 -8.25 -7.84 23.03
CA ASN A 170 -7.37 -8.91 22.56
C ASN A 170 -7.37 -9.12 21.02
N PRO A 171 -8.50 -9.16 20.31
CA PRO A 171 -8.49 -9.28 18.85
C PRO A 171 -7.79 -8.11 18.17
N ILE A 172 -7.96 -6.88 18.69
CA ILE A 172 -7.35 -5.67 18.14
C ILE A 172 -5.83 -5.74 18.31
N ILE A 173 -5.37 -6.06 19.53
CA ILE A 173 -3.94 -6.14 19.87
C ILE A 173 -3.27 -7.29 19.10
N LYS A 174 -3.87 -8.49 19.12
CA LYS A 174 -3.34 -9.66 18.43
C LYS A 174 -3.31 -9.46 16.91
N GLY A 175 -4.37 -8.89 16.34
CA GLY A 175 -4.44 -8.61 14.90
C GLY A 175 -3.33 -7.64 14.47
N TRP A 176 -3.14 -6.54 15.20
CA TRP A 176 -2.09 -5.58 14.93
C TRP A 176 -0.69 -6.17 15.13
N GLY A 177 -0.47 -6.88 16.22
CA GLY A 177 0.79 -7.58 16.52
C GLY A 177 1.14 -8.61 15.45
N ASN A 178 0.18 -9.42 15.01
CA ASN A 178 0.39 -10.42 13.96
C ASN A 178 0.73 -9.80 12.60
N TYR A 179 0.14 -8.65 12.26
CA TYR A 179 0.46 -7.96 11.03
C TYR A 179 1.88 -7.40 11.03
N TYR A 180 2.30 -6.76 12.14
CA TYR A 180 3.58 -6.08 12.21
C TYR A 180 4.76 -6.91 12.74
N LYS A 181 4.55 -8.15 13.18
CA LYS A 181 5.62 -9.01 13.71
C LYS A 181 6.74 -9.33 12.72
N TYR A 182 6.46 -9.22 11.42
CA TYR A 182 7.44 -9.49 10.36
C TYR A 182 8.39 -8.31 10.09
N GLY A 183 8.11 -7.14 10.68
CA GLY A 183 8.97 -5.97 10.62
C GLY A 183 9.86 -5.83 11.86
N THR A 184 10.70 -4.80 11.87
CA THR A 184 11.52 -4.41 13.05
C THR A 184 10.65 -3.64 14.04
N SER A 185 9.72 -4.34 14.70
CA SER A 185 8.60 -3.73 15.44
C SER A 185 8.74 -3.80 16.96
N ALA A 186 9.75 -4.52 17.51
CA ALA A 186 9.90 -4.74 18.93
C ALA A 186 9.88 -3.45 19.78
N ASN A 187 10.67 -2.45 19.39
CA ASN A 187 10.72 -1.16 20.09
C ASN A 187 9.38 -0.41 20.02
N VAL A 188 8.65 -0.53 18.92
CA VAL A 188 7.33 0.08 18.75
C VAL A 188 6.32 -0.62 19.65
N PHE A 189 6.34 -1.94 19.70
CA PHE A 189 5.48 -2.72 20.59
C PHE A 189 5.72 -2.38 22.05
N HIS A 190 6.98 -2.31 22.48
CA HIS A 190 7.35 -1.94 23.83
C HIS A 190 6.85 -0.53 24.18
N ARG A 191 7.09 0.45 23.32
CA ARG A 191 6.63 1.84 23.55
C ARG A 191 5.11 1.93 23.65
N ILE A 192 4.37 1.24 22.78
CA ILE A 192 2.90 1.25 22.82
C ILE A 192 2.40 0.56 24.09
N CYS A 193 3.01 -0.55 24.51
CA CYS A 193 2.67 -1.22 25.74
C CYS A 193 2.82 -0.28 26.94
N LEU A 194 3.94 0.45 27.04
CA LEU A 194 4.16 1.42 28.11
C LEU A 194 3.11 2.54 28.16
N LEU A 195 2.63 3.03 27.00
CA LEU A 195 1.61 4.08 26.95
C LEU A 195 0.27 3.69 27.59
N TYR A 196 0.00 2.41 27.75
CA TYR A 196 -1.23 1.88 28.34
C TYR A 196 -1.04 1.21 29.70
N THR A 197 0.21 1.12 30.17
CA THR A 197 0.55 0.54 31.49
C THR A 197 1.12 1.58 32.46
N SER A 198 1.41 2.80 31.99
CA SER A 198 1.78 3.93 32.85
C SER A 198 0.52 4.66 33.29
N ASP A 199 0.23 4.64 34.59
CA ASP A 199 -0.81 5.44 35.25
C ASP A 199 -0.49 6.93 35.16
#